data_a0147fd49ddc177ff9ceeada29807aa7
#
_entry.id   a0147fd49ddc177ff9ceeada29807aa7
#
_cell.length_a   1.000
_cell.length_b   1.000
_cell.length_c   1.000
_cell.angle_alpha   90.00
_cell.angle_beta   90.00
_cell.angle_gamma   90.00
#
_symmetry.space_group_name_H-M   'P 1'
#
loop_
_entity.id
_entity.type
_entity.pdbx_description
1 polymer ?
#
loop_
_entity_poly.entity_id
_entity_poly.type
_entity_poly.pdbx_seq_one_letter_code
_entity_poly.pdbx_strand_id
1 'polypeptide(L)'
;MVIGGGDTGNDCVGTAVRQGARSVRQFEFLPAAPDARAASNPWPQWPNVKKTDYGQQEAIAAMGGEMRAWGVDTLEVLLDKKGAAAGLRVVDLDWSAGKPERIAGSEHEVPAQLVLIACGFTGPEHGVFDAVGVPVATAGRPLPVMAAEGSHLAARVDGVAADAAPVYVAGDARNGSSLVVNAMADALACAAEIADALEL
;
A
#
# COMPACT_ATOMS: atom_id res chain seq x y z
N MET A 1 -9.93 -5.27 -13.60
CA MET A 1 -9.45 -3.91 -13.31
C MET A 1 -8.63 -3.95 -12.03
N VAL A 2 -7.43 -3.34 -12.04
CA VAL A 2 -6.57 -3.23 -10.85
C VAL A 2 -6.41 -1.75 -10.52
N ILE A 3 -6.62 -1.37 -9.26
CA ILE A 3 -6.45 -0.01 -8.76
C ILE A 3 -5.20 0.01 -7.88
N GLY A 4 -4.16 0.73 -8.30
CA GLY A 4 -2.85 0.84 -7.65
C GLY A 4 -1.71 0.30 -8.50
N GLY A 5 -0.62 1.06 -8.58
CA GLY A 5 0.54 0.79 -9.45
C GLY A 5 1.75 0.13 -8.75
N GLY A 6 1.63 -0.19 -7.46
CA GLY A 6 2.71 -0.81 -6.68
C GLY A 6 2.88 -2.31 -6.94
N ASP A 7 3.74 -2.95 -6.14
CA ASP A 7 4.09 -4.37 -6.28
C ASP A 7 2.86 -5.29 -6.18
N THR A 8 1.93 -5.02 -5.25
CA THR A 8 0.66 -5.74 -5.15
C THR A 8 -0.17 -5.62 -6.43
N GLY A 9 -0.21 -4.42 -7.03
CA GLY A 9 -0.91 -4.19 -8.30
C GLY A 9 -0.29 -4.98 -9.45
N ASN A 10 1.05 -5.06 -9.51
CA ASN A 10 1.77 -5.90 -10.47
C ASN A 10 1.40 -7.38 -10.32
N ASP A 11 1.37 -7.89 -9.10
CA ASP A 11 1.00 -9.29 -8.81
C ASP A 11 -0.46 -9.60 -9.21
N CYS A 12 -1.38 -8.66 -8.92
CA CYS A 12 -2.78 -8.76 -9.34
C CYS A 12 -2.91 -8.83 -10.87
N VAL A 13 -2.15 -8.01 -11.59
CA VAL A 13 -2.14 -7.98 -13.06
C VAL A 13 -1.66 -9.31 -13.63
N GLY A 14 -0.48 -9.78 -13.22
CA GLY A 14 0.08 -11.05 -13.70
C GLY A 14 -0.80 -12.25 -13.35
N THR A 15 -1.36 -12.27 -12.14
CA THR A 15 -2.26 -13.33 -11.70
C THR A 15 -3.55 -13.36 -12.54
N ALA A 16 -4.14 -12.19 -12.80
CA ALA A 16 -5.34 -12.10 -13.64
C ALA A 16 -5.09 -12.63 -15.05
N VAL A 17 -3.94 -12.31 -15.66
CA VAL A 17 -3.53 -12.84 -16.98
C VAL A 17 -3.40 -14.35 -16.94
N ARG A 18 -2.66 -14.90 -15.98
CA ARG A 18 -2.45 -16.35 -15.83
C ARG A 18 -3.74 -17.11 -15.55
N GLN A 19 -4.73 -16.47 -14.94
CA GLN A 19 -6.07 -17.02 -14.71
C GLN A 19 -7.02 -16.85 -15.90
N GLY A 20 -6.54 -16.35 -17.05
CA GLY A 20 -7.30 -16.28 -18.29
C GLY A 20 -8.21 -15.05 -18.43
N ALA A 21 -7.91 -13.96 -17.76
CA ALA A 21 -8.63 -12.70 -17.99
C ALA A 21 -8.50 -12.26 -19.46
N ARG A 22 -9.62 -11.91 -20.09
CA ARG A 22 -9.63 -11.46 -21.50
C ARG A 22 -8.94 -10.11 -21.68
N SER A 23 -9.01 -9.27 -20.66
CA SER A 23 -8.33 -7.98 -20.61
C SER A 23 -8.04 -7.63 -19.15
N VAL A 24 -6.92 -6.94 -18.96
CA VAL A 24 -6.55 -6.35 -17.67
C VAL A 24 -6.24 -4.88 -17.91
N ARG A 25 -6.69 -4.01 -17.02
CA ARG A 25 -6.28 -2.61 -16.94
C ARG A 25 -5.82 -2.31 -15.52
N GLN A 26 -4.80 -1.48 -15.39
CA GLN A 26 -4.27 -1.02 -14.12
C GLN A 26 -4.32 0.51 -14.08
N PHE A 27 -4.90 1.06 -13.02
CA PHE A 27 -4.96 2.50 -12.78
C PHE A 27 -4.02 2.88 -11.65
N GLU A 28 -3.21 3.90 -11.90
CA GLU A 28 -2.31 4.50 -10.93
C GLU A 28 -2.72 5.95 -10.68
N PHE A 29 -2.86 6.29 -9.40
CA PHE A 29 -3.20 7.65 -8.96
C PHE A 29 -2.06 8.64 -9.23
N LEU A 30 -0.82 8.20 -9.09
CA LEU A 30 0.36 9.02 -9.36
C LEU A 30 0.57 9.22 -10.87
N PRO A 31 1.28 10.30 -11.27
CA PRO A 31 1.69 10.48 -12.66
C PRO A 31 2.70 9.41 -13.08
N ALA A 32 2.77 9.14 -14.38
CA ALA A 32 3.80 8.25 -14.90
C ALA A 32 5.20 8.75 -14.53
N ALA A 33 6.01 7.90 -13.92
CA ALA A 33 7.41 8.21 -13.74
C ALA A 33 8.13 8.28 -15.09
N PRO A 34 9.23 9.04 -15.21
CA PRO A 34 9.98 9.15 -16.46
C PRO A 34 10.60 7.80 -16.87
N ASP A 35 10.82 7.60 -18.17
CA ASP A 35 11.44 6.39 -18.70
C ASP A 35 12.93 6.28 -18.34
N ALA A 36 13.58 7.42 -18.11
CA ALA A 36 14.98 7.49 -17.74
C ALA A 36 15.18 8.39 -16.50
N ARG A 37 16.27 8.16 -15.79
CA ARG A 37 16.62 8.92 -14.59
C ARG A 37 16.78 10.42 -14.91
N ALA A 38 16.04 11.25 -14.19
CA ALA A 38 16.14 12.70 -14.30
C ALA A 38 17.44 13.23 -13.64
N ALA A 39 17.92 14.40 -14.08
CA ALA A 39 19.06 15.07 -13.47
C ALA A 39 18.83 15.43 -12.00
N SER A 40 17.59 15.67 -11.60
CA SER A 40 17.16 15.91 -10.21
C SER A 40 17.19 14.67 -9.33
N ASN A 41 17.40 13.47 -9.89
CA ASN A 41 17.48 12.20 -9.18
C ASN A 41 18.81 11.49 -9.51
N PRO A 42 19.97 12.05 -9.12
CA PRO A 42 21.29 11.52 -9.48
C PRO A 42 21.64 10.26 -8.66
N TRP A 43 22.57 9.46 -9.15
CA TRP A 43 23.23 8.42 -8.36
C TRP A 43 23.89 9.08 -7.11
N PRO A 44 23.86 8.45 -5.90
CA PRO A 44 23.39 7.08 -5.57
C PRO A 44 21.93 7.00 -5.12
N GLN A 45 21.11 8.01 -5.33
CA GLN A 45 19.70 7.96 -4.97
C GLN A 45 18.98 6.79 -5.67
N TRP A 46 17.90 6.28 -5.04
CA TRP A 46 17.05 5.29 -5.68
C TRP A 46 16.47 5.86 -6.99
N PRO A 47 16.48 5.11 -8.10
CA PRO A 47 16.01 5.63 -9.38
C PRO A 47 14.48 5.81 -9.37
N ASN A 48 14.03 7.04 -9.57
CA ASN A 48 12.63 7.36 -9.80
C ASN A 48 12.33 7.28 -11.30
N VAL A 49 12.14 6.05 -11.80
CA VAL A 49 11.87 5.76 -13.21
C VAL A 49 10.68 4.81 -13.32
N LYS A 50 10.02 4.83 -14.47
CA LYS A 50 8.91 3.93 -14.77
C LYS A 50 9.40 2.49 -14.78
N LYS A 51 8.96 1.71 -13.79
CA LYS A 51 9.17 0.27 -13.78
C LYS A 51 8.11 -0.42 -14.60
N THR A 52 8.49 -1.51 -15.26
CA THR A 52 7.57 -2.50 -15.82
C THR A 52 8.01 -3.83 -15.28
N ASP A 53 7.29 -4.32 -14.28
CA ASP A 53 7.65 -5.54 -13.57
C ASP A 53 7.02 -6.77 -14.26
N TYR A 54 7.37 -7.98 -13.80
CA TYR A 54 7.07 -9.25 -14.47
C TYR A 54 5.58 -9.42 -14.83
N GLY A 55 4.65 -9.14 -13.92
CA GLY A 55 3.21 -9.28 -14.19
C GLY A 55 2.69 -8.27 -15.20
N GLN A 56 3.22 -7.06 -15.18
CA GLN A 56 2.93 -6.03 -16.18
C GLN A 56 3.52 -6.41 -17.54
N GLN A 57 4.73 -6.99 -17.59
CA GLN A 57 5.34 -7.49 -18.84
C GLN A 57 4.50 -8.62 -19.44
N GLU A 58 4.04 -9.57 -18.63
CA GLU A 58 3.12 -10.64 -19.05
C GLU A 58 1.83 -10.06 -19.65
N ALA A 59 1.24 -9.06 -18.98
CA ALA A 59 0.01 -8.44 -19.47
C ALA A 59 0.21 -7.66 -20.78
N ILE A 60 1.30 -6.90 -20.90
CA ILE A 60 1.65 -6.18 -22.14
C ILE A 60 1.83 -7.17 -23.28
N ALA A 61 2.52 -8.29 -23.07
CA ALA A 61 2.71 -9.33 -24.07
C ALA A 61 1.38 -10.00 -24.47
N ALA A 62 0.53 -10.33 -23.50
CA ALA A 62 -0.75 -11.00 -23.73
C ALA A 62 -1.81 -10.10 -24.38
N MET A 63 -1.83 -8.80 -24.04
CA MET A 63 -2.83 -7.82 -24.50
C MET A 63 -2.36 -7.04 -25.74
N GLY A 64 -1.09 -7.14 -26.13
CA GLY A 64 -0.54 -6.49 -27.31
C GLY A 64 -0.21 -5.00 -27.12
N GLY A 65 -0.11 -4.51 -25.88
CA GLY A 65 0.24 -3.12 -25.60
C GLY A 65 0.13 -2.75 -24.11
N GLU A 66 0.46 -1.48 -23.82
CA GLU A 66 0.39 -0.92 -22.48
C GLU A 66 -1.05 -0.91 -21.95
N MET A 67 -1.25 -1.50 -20.78
CA MET A 67 -2.58 -1.63 -20.15
C MET A 67 -2.72 -0.72 -18.90
N ARG A 68 -1.67 0.00 -18.53
CA ARG A 68 -1.69 0.94 -17.40
C ARG A 68 -2.13 2.32 -17.83
N ALA A 69 -2.79 3.03 -16.93
CA ALA A 69 -3.07 4.45 -17.03
C ALA A 69 -2.67 5.13 -15.72
N TRP A 70 -2.04 6.29 -15.82
CA TRP A 70 -1.52 7.07 -14.71
C TRP A 70 -2.30 8.37 -14.56
N GLY A 71 -2.26 8.95 -13.35
CA GLY A 71 -3.01 10.16 -13.05
C GLY A 71 -4.52 9.92 -13.12
N VAL A 72 -4.98 8.78 -12.64
CA VAL A 72 -6.41 8.41 -12.66
C VAL A 72 -6.89 8.18 -11.23
N ASP A 73 -7.94 8.90 -10.85
CA ASP A 73 -8.65 8.70 -9.58
C ASP A 73 -9.94 7.91 -9.80
N THR A 74 -10.22 6.96 -8.91
CA THR A 74 -11.44 6.17 -8.94
C THR A 74 -12.50 6.82 -8.04
N LEU A 75 -13.59 7.24 -8.64
CA LEU A 75 -14.69 7.92 -7.94
C LEU A 75 -15.70 6.93 -7.36
N GLU A 76 -16.03 5.87 -8.11
CA GLU A 76 -17.12 4.97 -7.77
C GLU A 76 -16.93 3.61 -8.45
N VAL A 77 -17.36 2.56 -7.76
CA VAL A 77 -17.58 1.23 -8.36
C VAL A 77 -19.02 1.14 -8.84
N LEU A 78 -19.21 0.94 -10.13
CA LEU A 78 -20.53 0.76 -10.74
C LEU A 78 -20.97 -0.69 -10.58
N LEU A 79 -22.21 -0.87 -10.15
CA LEU A 79 -22.81 -2.19 -9.95
C LEU A 79 -23.87 -2.48 -11.01
N ASP A 80 -24.02 -3.73 -11.37
CA ASP A 80 -25.12 -4.21 -12.18
C ASP A 80 -26.42 -4.35 -11.36
N LYS A 81 -27.52 -4.76 -12.02
CA LYS A 81 -28.82 -4.97 -11.36
C LYS A 81 -28.82 -6.07 -10.28
N LYS A 82 -27.77 -6.88 -10.23
CA LYS A 82 -27.61 -7.97 -9.26
C LYS A 82 -26.64 -7.61 -8.12
N GLY A 83 -26.09 -6.37 -8.14
CA GLY A 83 -25.11 -5.91 -7.16
C GLY A 83 -23.68 -6.38 -7.44
N ALA A 84 -23.39 -6.95 -8.61
CA ALA A 84 -22.04 -7.31 -9.01
C ALA A 84 -21.33 -6.13 -9.68
N ALA A 85 -19.99 -6.09 -9.61
CA ALA A 85 -19.21 -5.07 -10.26
C ALA A 85 -19.43 -5.08 -11.78
N ALA A 86 -19.74 -3.92 -12.34
CA ALA A 86 -19.97 -3.71 -13.77
C ALA A 86 -18.97 -2.74 -14.38
N GLY A 87 -18.36 -1.87 -13.58
CA GLY A 87 -17.39 -0.88 -14.05
C GLY A 87 -16.86 0.00 -12.92
N LEU A 88 -16.05 0.97 -13.34
CA LEU A 88 -15.59 2.07 -12.49
C LEU A 88 -15.96 3.39 -13.15
N ARG A 89 -16.36 4.38 -12.37
CA ARG A 89 -16.33 5.78 -12.76
C ARG A 89 -15.03 6.37 -12.28
N VAL A 90 -14.27 6.96 -13.21
CA VAL A 90 -12.94 7.50 -12.98
C VAL A 90 -12.84 8.93 -13.47
N VAL A 91 -11.82 9.65 -13.04
CA VAL A 91 -11.51 11.02 -13.45
C VAL A 91 -9.99 11.15 -13.61
N ASP A 92 -9.55 11.91 -14.61
CA ASP A 92 -8.15 12.20 -14.81
C ASP A 92 -7.65 13.26 -13.83
N LEU A 93 -6.37 13.14 -13.43
CA LEU A 93 -5.70 14.03 -12.49
C LEU A 93 -4.63 14.87 -13.18
N ASP A 94 -4.63 16.16 -12.90
CA ASP A 94 -3.50 17.06 -13.17
C ASP A 94 -2.58 17.12 -11.94
N TRP A 95 -1.29 16.82 -12.18
CA TRP A 95 -0.21 16.85 -11.18
C TRP A 95 0.78 18.00 -11.40
N SER A 96 0.50 18.91 -12.33
CA SER A 96 1.41 20.01 -12.72
C SER A 96 1.77 20.93 -11.56
N ALA A 97 0.87 21.10 -10.59
CA ALA A 97 1.09 21.88 -9.37
C ALA A 97 1.73 21.10 -8.20
N GLY A 98 2.22 19.87 -8.43
CA GLY A 98 2.82 18.99 -7.40
C GLY A 98 1.81 18.37 -6.44
N LYS A 99 0.52 18.57 -6.64
CA LYS A 99 -0.59 17.94 -5.93
C LYS A 99 -1.66 17.51 -6.94
N PRO A 100 -2.44 16.47 -6.65
CA PRO A 100 -3.48 16.01 -7.56
C PRO A 100 -4.64 17.00 -7.61
N GLU A 101 -5.06 17.39 -8.80
CA GLU A 101 -6.28 18.15 -9.04
C GLU A 101 -7.11 17.41 -10.09
N ARG A 102 -8.40 17.21 -9.81
CA ARG A 102 -9.29 16.53 -10.77
C ARG A 102 -9.56 17.43 -11.98
N ILE A 103 -9.36 16.89 -13.17
CA ILE A 103 -9.62 17.62 -14.42
C ILE A 103 -11.13 17.65 -14.65
N ALA A 104 -11.74 18.83 -14.63
CA ALA A 104 -13.16 19.00 -14.81
C ALA A 104 -13.60 18.49 -16.21
N GLY A 105 -14.63 17.65 -16.25
CA GLY A 105 -15.17 17.08 -17.48
C GLY A 105 -14.40 15.89 -18.07
N SER A 106 -13.39 15.36 -17.37
CA SER A 106 -12.67 14.14 -17.76
C SER A 106 -13.30 12.87 -17.18
N GLU A 107 -14.38 12.98 -16.42
CA GLU A 107 -15.08 11.84 -15.86
C GLU A 107 -15.59 10.89 -16.94
N HIS A 108 -15.27 9.60 -16.80
CA HIS A 108 -15.74 8.57 -17.71
C HIS A 108 -15.91 7.22 -17.02
N GLU A 109 -16.65 6.33 -17.67
CA GLU A 109 -16.91 4.99 -17.15
C GLU A 109 -16.06 3.95 -17.89
N VAL A 110 -15.48 3.03 -17.14
CA VAL A 110 -14.67 1.94 -17.67
C VAL A 110 -15.28 0.62 -17.22
N PRO A 111 -15.68 -0.26 -18.14
CA PRO A 111 -16.30 -1.53 -17.79
C PRO A 111 -15.32 -2.46 -17.09
N ALA A 112 -15.78 -3.12 -16.01
CA ALA A 112 -15.01 -4.08 -15.25
C ALA A 112 -15.94 -5.10 -14.56
N GLN A 113 -15.67 -6.38 -14.73
CA GLN A 113 -16.40 -7.47 -14.05
C GLN A 113 -15.71 -7.89 -12.74
N LEU A 114 -14.45 -7.52 -12.56
CA LEU A 114 -13.67 -7.72 -11.35
C LEU A 114 -12.83 -6.48 -11.09
N VAL A 115 -12.87 -5.99 -9.85
CA VAL A 115 -12.07 -4.87 -9.38
C VAL A 115 -11.19 -5.36 -8.23
N LEU A 116 -9.89 -5.20 -8.37
CA LEU A 116 -8.87 -5.53 -7.36
C LEU A 116 -8.28 -4.23 -6.83
N ILE A 117 -8.44 -3.97 -5.54
CA ILE A 117 -7.92 -2.78 -4.87
C ILE A 117 -6.53 -3.12 -4.34
N ALA A 118 -5.49 -2.48 -4.88
CA ALA A 118 -4.09 -2.67 -4.55
C ALA A 118 -3.42 -1.34 -4.14
N CYS A 119 -4.14 -0.52 -3.35
CA CYS A 119 -3.77 0.84 -2.98
C CYS A 119 -2.97 0.92 -1.66
N GLY A 120 -2.28 -0.16 -1.27
CA GLY A 120 -1.54 -0.25 -0.02
C GLY A 120 -2.40 -0.71 1.16
N PHE A 121 -1.93 -0.41 2.36
CA PHE A 121 -2.50 -0.89 3.61
C PHE A 121 -2.87 0.26 4.53
N THR A 122 -3.93 0.10 5.29
CA THR A 122 -4.38 1.09 6.29
C THR A 122 -3.59 0.97 7.60
N GLY A 123 -3.23 -0.25 7.99
CA GLY A 123 -2.50 -0.56 9.22
C GLY A 123 -2.73 -2.01 9.66
N PRO A 124 -2.19 -2.39 10.82
CA PRO A 124 -2.43 -3.69 11.42
C PRO A 124 -3.87 -3.80 11.96
N GLU A 125 -4.36 -5.02 12.12
CA GLU A 125 -5.65 -5.27 12.78
C GLU A 125 -5.55 -4.95 14.28
N HIS A 126 -6.51 -4.17 14.79
CA HIS A 126 -6.47 -3.63 16.14
C HIS A 126 -6.81 -4.68 17.21
N GLY A 127 -7.56 -5.72 16.88
CA GLY A 127 -8.03 -6.71 17.85
C GLY A 127 -6.92 -7.37 18.69
N VAL A 128 -5.73 -7.53 18.14
CA VAL A 128 -4.57 -8.03 18.89
C VAL A 128 -4.11 -7.02 19.94
N PHE A 129 -4.04 -5.73 19.57
CA PHE A 129 -3.61 -4.67 20.49
C PHE A 129 -4.62 -4.44 21.60
N ASP A 130 -5.92 -4.46 21.27
CA ASP A 130 -7.00 -4.38 22.25
C ASP A 130 -6.92 -5.51 23.28
N ALA A 131 -6.67 -6.74 22.81
CA ALA A 131 -6.57 -7.92 23.67
C ALA A 131 -5.39 -7.86 24.69
N VAL A 132 -4.31 -7.16 24.34
CA VAL A 132 -3.11 -7.02 25.20
C VAL A 132 -3.00 -5.63 25.85
N GLY A 133 -4.01 -4.77 25.69
CA GLY A 133 -4.06 -3.45 26.30
C GLY A 133 -3.02 -2.46 25.76
N VAL A 134 -2.73 -2.54 24.46
CA VAL A 134 -1.85 -1.60 23.74
C VAL A 134 -2.70 -0.56 23.02
N PRO A 135 -2.54 0.74 23.31
CA PRO A 135 -3.29 1.78 22.62
C PRO A 135 -2.82 1.93 21.17
N VAL A 136 -3.76 2.27 20.28
CA VAL A 136 -3.50 2.56 18.86
C VAL A 136 -3.70 4.06 18.63
N ALA A 137 -2.84 4.66 17.82
CA ALA A 137 -2.90 6.07 17.49
C ALA A 137 -4.23 6.43 16.81
N THR A 138 -4.86 7.51 17.24
CA THR A 138 -6.14 8.00 16.70
C THR A 138 -5.97 9.03 15.59
N ALA A 139 -4.74 9.52 15.38
CA ALA A 139 -4.38 10.46 14.33
C ALA A 139 -3.29 9.87 13.43
N GLY A 140 -3.41 10.10 12.14
CA GLY A 140 -2.49 9.55 11.15
C GLY A 140 -2.74 8.07 10.86
N ARG A 141 -1.67 7.29 10.72
CA ARG A 141 -1.77 5.83 10.56
C ARG A 141 -2.16 5.19 11.90
N PRO A 142 -3.08 4.23 11.92
CA PRO A 142 -3.50 3.56 13.15
C PRO A 142 -2.47 2.51 13.59
N LEU A 143 -1.33 2.97 14.08
CA LEU A 143 -0.22 2.15 14.57
C LEU A 143 -0.24 2.10 16.11
N PRO A 144 0.31 1.04 16.73
CA PRO A 144 0.42 0.95 18.19
C PRO A 144 1.26 2.10 18.74
N VAL A 145 0.87 2.60 19.91
CA VAL A 145 1.61 3.65 20.60
C VAL A 145 2.75 3.00 21.40
N MET A 146 3.97 3.49 21.20
CA MET A 146 5.14 3.03 21.95
C MET A 146 5.30 3.79 23.25
N ALA A 147 5.91 3.16 24.25
CA ALA A 147 6.17 3.76 25.57
C ALA A 147 7.12 4.96 25.49
N ALA A 148 8.05 4.93 24.54
CA ALA A 148 8.98 6.02 24.24
C ALA A 148 9.30 6.06 22.73
N GLU A 149 9.77 7.21 22.27
CA GLU A 149 10.27 7.34 20.89
C GLU A 149 11.44 6.38 20.64
N GLY A 150 11.39 5.64 19.54
CA GLY A 150 12.41 4.67 19.16
C GLY A 150 12.32 3.31 19.86
N SER A 151 11.57 3.18 20.97
CA SER A 151 11.39 1.91 21.69
C SER A 151 10.48 0.94 20.92
N HIS A 152 10.66 -0.36 21.15
CA HIS A 152 9.76 -1.43 20.75
C HIS A 152 8.76 -1.81 21.84
N LEU A 153 9.00 -1.35 23.08
CA LEU A 153 8.06 -1.52 24.18
C LEU A 153 6.80 -0.68 23.92
N ALA A 154 5.65 -1.33 23.89
CA ALA A 154 4.37 -0.65 23.70
C ALA A 154 3.93 0.10 24.97
N ALA A 155 3.27 1.24 24.77
CA ALA A 155 2.50 1.90 25.82
C ALA A 155 1.34 1.00 26.28
N ARG A 156 0.75 1.34 27.42
CA ARG A 156 -0.38 0.62 27.98
C ARG A 156 -1.59 1.51 28.11
N VAL A 157 -2.77 0.95 27.93
CA VAL A 157 -4.01 1.65 28.26
C VAL A 157 -4.18 1.74 29.79
N ASP A 158 -4.89 2.75 30.25
CA ASP A 158 -5.24 2.90 31.66
C ASP A 158 -6.01 1.66 32.17
N GLY A 159 -5.68 1.22 33.39
CA GLY A 159 -6.33 0.09 34.03
C GLY A 159 -5.67 -1.28 33.79
N VAL A 160 -4.63 -1.37 32.95
CA VAL A 160 -3.80 -2.57 32.86
C VAL A 160 -2.94 -2.67 34.13
N ALA A 161 -2.89 -3.86 34.75
CA ALA A 161 -2.10 -4.07 35.96
C ALA A 161 -0.63 -3.72 35.75
N ALA A 162 -0.02 -3.06 36.74
CA ALA A 162 1.37 -2.59 36.64
C ALA A 162 2.39 -3.74 36.50
N ASP A 163 2.05 -4.92 36.97
CA ASP A 163 2.84 -6.16 36.92
C ASP A 163 2.52 -7.04 35.69
N ALA A 164 1.60 -6.58 34.80
CA ALA A 164 1.33 -7.30 33.59
C ALA A 164 2.59 -7.40 32.69
N ALA A 165 2.76 -8.53 32.03
CA ALA A 165 3.94 -8.77 31.19
C ALA A 165 4.14 -7.69 30.12
N PRO A 166 5.36 -7.19 29.88
CA PRO A 166 5.63 -6.18 28.87
C PRO A 166 5.24 -6.69 27.46
N VAL A 167 4.73 -5.80 26.63
CA VAL A 167 4.40 -6.10 25.23
C VAL A 167 5.36 -5.34 24.34
N TYR A 168 6.09 -6.06 23.50
CA TYR A 168 6.96 -5.50 22.47
C TYR A 168 6.33 -5.67 21.11
N VAL A 169 6.47 -4.68 20.25
CA VAL A 169 5.91 -4.67 18.89
C VAL A 169 7.04 -4.41 17.90
N ALA A 170 7.08 -5.16 16.80
CA ALA A 170 8.10 -5.05 15.78
C ALA A 170 7.54 -5.20 14.36
N GLY A 171 8.34 -4.83 13.37
CA GLY A 171 8.06 -4.98 11.96
C GLY A 171 6.84 -4.19 11.48
N ASP A 172 6.06 -4.80 10.59
CA ASP A 172 4.89 -4.17 10.00
C ASP A 172 3.82 -3.80 11.04
N ALA A 173 3.72 -4.55 12.11
CA ALA A 173 2.79 -4.24 13.20
C ALA A 173 3.13 -2.91 13.89
N ARG A 174 4.43 -2.58 14.02
CA ARG A 174 4.92 -1.34 14.65
C ARG A 174 4.99 -0.17 13.67
N ASN A 175 5.53 -0.40 12.49
CA ASN A 175 5.92 0.65 11.55
C ASN A 175 4.93 0.80 10.37
N GLY A 176 3.94 -0.09 10.24
CA GLY A 176 3.11 -0.26 9.06
C GLY A 176 3.82 -1.09 7.98
N SER A 177 3.04 -1.57 7.03
CA SER A 177 3.53 -2.47 5.97
C SER A 177 4.67 -1.86 5.17
N SER A 178 5.75 -2.63 5.02
CA SER A 178 6.96 -2.24 4.31
C SER A 178 7.67 -3.45 3.70
N LEU A 179 8.92 -3.29 3.27
CA LEU A 179 9.72 -4.41 2.76
C LEU A 179 10.13 -5.34 3.90
N VAL A 180 10.22 -6.64 3.60
CA VAL A 180 10.62 -7.67 4.57
C VAL A 180 11.97 -7.37 5.23
N VAL A 181 12.92 -6.76 4.51
CA VAL A 181 14.23 -6.38 5.08
C VAL A 181 14.09 -5.36 6.21
N ASN A 182 13.13 -4.43 6.11
CA ASN A 182 12.85 -3.44 7.15
C ASN A 182 12.22 -4.12 8.38
N ALA A 183 11.26 -5.02 8.15
CA ALA A 183 10.63 -5.78 9.22
C ALA A 183 11.65 -6.66 9.97
N MET A 184 12.59 -7.29 9.26
CA MET A 184 13.68 -8.08 9.84
C MET A 184 14.65 -7.21 10.67
N ALA A 185 15.06 -6.06 10.12
CA ALA A 185 15.96 -5.14 10.83
C ALA A 185 15.31 -4.61 12.12
N ASP A 186 14.05 -4.24 12.07
CA ASP A 186 13.27 -3.78 13.22
C ASP A 186 13.08 -4.89 14.25
N ALA A 187 12.82 -6.14 13.82
CA ALA A 187 12.70 -7.28 14.71
C ALA A 187 14.02 -7.62 15.42
N LEU A 188 15.17 -7.48 14.74
CA LEU A 188 16.48 -7.68 15.40
C LEU A 188 16.76 -6.61 16.44
N ALA A 189 16.40 -5.35 16.17
CA ALA A 189 16.52 -4.27 17.15
C ALA A 189 15.59 -4.49 18.36
N CYS A 190 14.36 -4.95 18.11
CA CYS A 190 13.42 -5.35 19.16
C CYS A 190 14.00 -6.48 20.05
N ALA A 191 14.58 -7.51 19.44
CA ALA A 191 15.19 -8.63 20.17
C ALA A 191 16.35 -8.16 21.06
N ALA A 192 17.18 -7.23 20.60
CA ALA A 192 18.24 -6.63 21.40
C ALA A 192 17.67 -5.84 22.59
N GLU A 193 16.63 -5.02 22.39
CA GLU A 193 15.96 -4.28 23.46
C GLU A 193 15.37 -5.23 24.52
N ILE A 194 14.78 -6.35 24.09
CA ILE A 194 14.26 -7.39 25.01
C ILE A 194 15.41 -8.04 25.80
N ALA A 195 16.52 -8.41 25.14
CA ALA A 195 17.66 -9.02 25.79
C ALA A 195 18.26 -8.10 26.89
N ASP A 196 18.43 -6.82 26.54
CA ASP A 196 18.89 -5.81 27.51
C ASP A 196 17.93 -5.66 28.70
N ALA A 197 16.63 -5.67 28.46
CA ALA A 197 15.62 -5.58 29.54
C ALA A 197 15.55 -6.83 30.43
N LEU A 198 16.00 -7.97 29.93
CA LEU A 198 16.08 -9.24 30.67
C LEU A 198 17.49 -9.53 31.25
N GLU A 199 18.43 -8.60 31.03
CA GLU A 199 19.83 -8.76 31.49
C GLU A 199 20.53 -10.04 30.92
N LEU A 200 20.22 -10.38 29.64
CA LEU A 200 20.73 -11.56 28.93
C LEU A 200 21.99 -11.25 28.11
#